data_2bce5b22e0e0ad0b7326476c09c44f12
#
_entry.id   2bce5b22e0e0ad0b7326476c09c44f12
#
_cell.length_a   1.000
_cell.length_b   1.000
_cell.length_c   1.000
_cell.angle_alpha   90.00
_cell.angle_beta   90.00
_cell.angle_gamma   90.00
#
_symmetry.space_group_name_H-M   'P 1'
#
loop_
_entity.id
_entity.type
_entity.pdbx_description
1 polymer ?
#
loop_
_entity_poly.entity_id
_entity_poly.type
_entity_poly.pdbx_seq_one_letter_code
_entity_poly.pdbx_strand_id
1 'polypeptide(L)'
;MSKKTTVSGILLVLLVLATTPLLGTDNVSFLKWWLMTLVLGIGFYPAAAALFPRFHDRGWMFSKVLGIVVSGFAVFALGSFGLVPFTAPVCLITVGVLILASWIFGCFKVRVHAPEIDFLMMEEVLFFAFFLLWTYLAGFHPEAHGTEKFMDYGFMKAMMRSTAVPAEDLWYSGSGINYYYGGQFYAVFLTKITFTDVKQTYHLMRTMVASFAFVLPFSITYHLAESRACHCIRKEGGNKSQIAPVLGGLLSGGAVSLAGNMHYVIYGCIRQWLGLNESAYWFPSSTRYIGYDPLVENDRTIHEFPSYSFVLGDLHAHVVNVMFVLLVLGLLYSYVKNTCRDPEKEWKWSLKDVLFQPQIIAAGFLIGVFHWSNYWDFVIYFVVIAGFSLYGALYRYHARAKETIGTVLLQAAEAFAIGTIVALPFTMKFETMVSGVGIAKHHSMLYQLAILWGLPTVLVVLFIAAVLLAWRKNCHLPGMERQGQIVLADGKTQEEVEEQAVALILGEKKPEPGEKETAEKPKKVSAFCNFWREIAVSDMVIGILGLCAIGLIIIP
;
A
#
# COMPACT_ATOMS: atom_id res chain seq x y z
N MET A 1 -24.97 -0.24 19.76
CA MET A 1 -23.64 0.38 19.46
C MET A 1 -22.68 -0.02 20.57
N SER A 2 -21.45 -0.39 20.23
CA SER A 2 -20.42 -0.65 21.21
C SER A 2 -19.97 0.67 21.88
N LYS A 3 -19.36 0.57 23.07
CA LYS A 3 -18.76 1.76 23.73
C LYS A 3 -17.68 2.40 22.82
N LYS A 4 -16.94 1.60 22.06
CA LYS A 4 -15.90 2.08 21.12
C LYS A 4 -16.50 2.89 19.99
N THR A 5 -17.54 2.39 19.33
CA THR A 5 -18.26 3.13 18.27
C THR A 5 -18.81 4.46 18.79
N THR A 6 -19.37 4.46 20.02
CA THR A 6 -19.91 5.69 20.62
C THR A 6 -18.79 6.72 20.85
N VAL A 7 -17.65 6.29 21.44
CA VAL A 7 -16.50 7.17 21.67
C VAL A 7 -15.94 7.73 20.35
N SER A 8 -15.73 6.87 19.36
CA SER A 8 -15.26 7.30 18.03
C SER A 8 -16.23 8.28 17.37
N GLY A 9 -17.55 8.04 17.50
CA GLY A 9 -18.56 8.97 16.99
C GLY A 9 -18.52 10.34 17.66
N ILE A 10 -18.38 10.37 18.99
CA ILE A 10 -18.23 11.63 19.75
C ILE A 10 -16.95 12.36 19.31
N LEU A 11 -15.82 11.65 19.19
CA LEU A 11 -14.56 12.23 18.75
C LEU A 11 -14.68 12.82 17.34
N LEU A 12 -15.34 12.11 16.42
CA LEU A 12 -15.54 12.61 15.06
C LEU A 12 -16.39 13.89 15.05
N VAL A 13 -17.47 13.93 15.85
CA VAL A 13 -18.29 15.15 15.98
C VAL A 13 -17.47 16.31 16.55
N LEU A 14 -16.65 16.07 17.57
CA LEU A 14 -15.78 17.10 18.15
C LEU A 14 -14.75 17.61 17.13
N LEU A 15 -14.17 16.72 16.33
CA LEU A 15 -13.25 17.11 15.26
C LEU A 15 -13.95 17.92 14.17
N VAL A 16 -15.17 17.54 13.78
CA VAL A 16 -15.97 18.32 12.81
C VAL A 16 -16.27 19.72 13.38
N LEU A 17 -16.64 19.84 14.64
CA LEU A 17 -16.85 21.14 15.27
C LEU A 17 -15.57 21.98 15.35
N ALA A 18 -14.42 21.33 15.54
CA ALA A 18 -13.12 21.99 15.58
C ALA A 18 -12.68 22.57 14.22
N THR A 19 -13.24 22.12 13.10
CA THR A 19 -12.86 22.66 11.78
C THR A 19 -13.13 24.15 11.66
N THR A 20 -14.24 24.65 12.21
CA THR A 20 -14.61 26.07 12.12
C THR A 20 -13.59 27.00 12.79
N PRO A 21 -13.20 26.83 14.07
CA PRO A 21 -12.20 27.69 14.69
C PRO A 21 -10.78 27.47 14.14
N LEU A 22 -10.46 26.30 13.60
CA LEU A 22 -9.11 26.00 13.08
C LEU A 22 -8.92 26.47 11.64
N LEU A 23 -9.93 26.31 10.77
CA LEU A 23 -9.80 26.57 9.33
C LEU A 23 -10.53 27.83 8.88
N GLY A 24 -11.31 28.47 9.73
CA GLY A 24 -12.06 29.68 9.39
C GLY A 24 -12.98 29.46 8.19
N THR A 25 -12.87 30.32 7.17
CA THR A 25 -13.69 30.24 5.94
C THR A 25 -13.40 29.02 5.07
N ASP A 26 -12.23 28.40 5.21
CA ASP A 26 -11.82 27.25 4.41
C ASP A 26 -12.46 25.94 4.90
N ASN A 27 -13.11 25.94 6.07
CA ASN A 27 -13.75 24.76 6.64
C ASN A 27 -14.81 24.16 5.70
N VAL A 28 -15.52 25.00 4.94
CA VAL A 28 -16.56 24.54 3.99
C VAL A 28 -15.97 23.70 2.88
N SER A 29 -14.84 24.14 2.30
CA SER A 29 -14.13 23.39 1.26
C SER A 29 -13.53 22.10 1.81
N PHE A 30 -12.97 22.15 3.02
CA PHE A 30 -12.46 20.99 3.74
C PHE A 30 -13.55 19.93 3.97
N LEU A 31 -14.70 20.33 4.52
CA LEU A 31 -15.83 19.43 4.78
C LEU A 31 -16.41 18.85 3.48
N LYS A 32 -16.52 19.65 2.40
CA LYS A 32 -16.94 19.14 1.08
C LYS A 32 -16.01 18.03 0.59
N TRP A 33 -14.69 18.17 0.76
CA TRP A 33 -13.72 17.16 0.38
C TRP A 33 -13.82 15.91 1.24
N TRP A 34 -13.98 16.07 2.54
CA TRP A 34 -14.21 14.92 3.42
C TRP A 34 -15.51 14.18 3.07
N LEU A 35 -16.64 14.92 2.91
CA LEU A 35 -17.92 14.33 2.52
C LEU A 35 -17.84 13.63 1.15
N MET A 36 -17.12 14.20 0.20
CA MET A 36 -16.86 13.57 -1.10
C MET A 36 -16.13 12.23 -0.92
N THR A 37 -15.09 12.16 -0.04
CA THR A 37 -14.43 10.89 0.24
C THR A 37 -15.35 9.86 0.89
N LEU A 38 -16.31 10.30 1.73
CA LEU A 38 -17.34 9.42 2.28
C LEU A 38 -18.28 8.90 1.20
N VAL A 39 -18.74 9.76 0.30
CA VAL A 39 -19.61 9.35 -0.82
C VAL A 39 -18.91 8.34 -1.72
N LEU A 40 -17.65 8.60 -2.09
CA LEU A 40 -16.84 7.65 -2.87
C LEU A 40 -16.59 6.35 -2.10
N GLY A 41 -16.28 6.44 -0.80
CA GLY A 41 -16.09 5.29 0.06
C GLY A 41 -17.33 4.39 0.12
N ILE A 42 -18.50 4.94 0.41
CA ILE A 42 -19.78 4.22 0.41
C ILE A 42 -20.08 3.66 -0.99
N GLY A 43 -19.87 4.47 -2.02
CA GLY A 43 -20.14 4.08 -3.41
C GLY A 43 -19.31 2.90 -3.89
N PHE A 44 -18.04 2.86 -3.54
CA PHE A 44 -17.11 1.80 -3.96
C PHE A 44 -16.89 0.73 -2.89
N TYR A 45 -17.60 0.81 -1.76
CA TYR A 45 -17.52 -0.20 -0.71
C TYR A 45 -17.79 -1.63 -1.19
N PRO A 46 -18.82 -1.91 -2.02
CA PRO A 46 -19.04 -3.28 -2.51
C PRO A 46 -17.86 -3.83 -3.32
N ALA A 47 -17.24 -3.01 -4.17
CA ALA A 47 -16.06 -3.39 -4.93
C ALA A 47 -14.84 -3.62 -4.00
N ALA A 48 -14.63 -2.73 -3.03
CA ALA A 48 -13.58 -2.91 -2.03
C ALA A 48 -13.79 -4.16 -1.18
N ALA A 49 -15.01 -4.44 -0.73
CA ALA A 49 -15.33 -5.64 0.04
C ALA A 49 -15.01 -6.94 -0.71
N ALA A 50 -15.12 -6.94 -2.04
CA ALA A 50 -14.69 -8.05 -2.88
C ALA A 50 -13.18 -8.19 -2.95
N LEU A 51 -12.46 -7.06 -2.95
CA LEU A 51 -11.00 -7.02 -3.00
C LEU A 51 -10.35 -7.29 -1.62
N PHE A 52 -11.02 -6.91 -0.53
CA PHE A 52 -10.54 -7.04 0.85
C PHE A 52 -11.44 -7.93 1.73
N PRO A 53 -11.78 -9.15 1.32
CA PRO A 53 -12.83 -9.96 1.98
C PRO A 53 -12.47 -10.40 3.40
N ARG A 54 -11.21 -10.21 3.83
CA ARG A 54 -10.68 -10.65 5.12
C ARG A 54 -10.17 -9.51 6.01
N PHE A 55 -10.39 -8.28 5.60
CA PHE A 55 -10.18 -7.13 6.46
C PHE A 55 -11.43 -6.93 7.35
N HIS A 56 -11.26 -6.41 8.56
CA HIS A 56 -12.36 -6.15 9.49
C HIS A 56 -13.34 -5.10 8.97
N ASP A 57 -12.78 -4.05 8.37
CA ASP A 57 -13.51 -2.97 7.72
C ASP A 57 -13.93 -3.30 6.28
N ARG A 58 -13.55 -4.49 5.76
CA ARG A 58 -13.72 -4.89 4.36
C ARG A 58 -13.10 -3.91 3.36
N GLY A 59 -12.03 -3.23 3.76
CA GLY A 59 -11.33 -2.27 2.93
C GLY A 59 -12.00 -0.90 2.85
N TRP A 60 -12.64 -0.44 3.94
CA TRP A 60 -13.33 0.85 3.99
C TRP A 60 -12.44 2.02 3.57
N MET A 61 -11.23 2.15 4.13
CA MET A 61 -10.32 3.23 3.74
C MET A 61 -9.83 3.08 2.30
N PHE A 62 -9.61 1.86 1.85
CA PHE A 62 -9.21 1.55 0.48
C PHE A 62 -10.34 1.85 -0.53
N SER A 63 -11.62 1.73 -0.12
CA SER A 63 -12.76 2.06 -0.99
C SER A 63 -12.79 3.51 -1.42
N LYS A 64 -12.36 4.44 -0.55
CA LYS A 64 -12.25 5.87 -0.85
C LYS A 64 -11.21 6.12 -1.95
N VAL A 65 -10.03 5.54 -1.81
CA VAL A 65 -8.95 5.66 -2.81
C VAL A 65 -9.32 4.96 -4.12
N LEU A 66 -9.96 3.79 -4.03
CA LEU A 66 -10.48 3.06 -5.19
C LEU A 66 -11.50 3.92 -5.96
N GLY A 67 -12.41 4.58 -5.23
CA GLY A 67 -13.38 5.50 -5.82
C GLY A 67 -12.73 6.68 -6.54
N ILE A 68 -11.70 7.27 -5.95
CA ILE A 68 -10.94 8.36 -6.57
C ILE A 68 -10.25 7.87 -7.85
N VAL A 69 -9.46 6.80 -7.77
CA VAL A 69 -8.63 6.36 -8.89
C VAL A 69 -9.47 5.84 -10.06
N VAL A 70 -10.50 5.03 -9.79
CA VAL A 70 -11.33 4.44 -10.86
C VAL A 70 -12.18 5.51 -11.54
N SER A 71 -12.80 6.41 -10.76
CA SER A 71 -13.65 7.45 -11.33
C SER A 71 -12.85 8.50 -12.10
N GLY A 72 -11.74 8.97 -11.52
CA GLY A 72 -10.89 9.95 -12.20
C GLY A 72 -10.25 9.37 -13.46
N PHE A 73 -9.78 8.10 -13.42
CA PHE A 73 -9.24 7.43 -14.60
C PHE A 73 -10.29 7.24 -15.70
N ALA A 74 -11.53 6.88 -15.35
CA ALA A 74 -12.60 6.75 -16.35
C ALA A 74 -12.87 8.07 -17.08
N VAL A 75 -12.94 9.18 -16.35
CA VAL A 75 -13.09 10.52 -16.95
C VAL A 75 -11.88 10.87 -17.82
N PHE A 76 -10.66 10.58 -17.33
CA PHE A 76 -9.43 10.79 -18.08
C PHE A 76 -9.41 10.01 -19.40
N ALA A 77 -9.69 8.72 -19.36
CA ALA A 77 -9.64 7.86 -20.54
C ALA A 77 -10.70 8.32 -21.58
N LEU A 78 -11.94 8.52 -21.14
CA LEU A 78 -13.02 8.99 -22.03
C LEU A 78 -12.70 10.37 -22.64
N GLY A 79 -12.14 11.28 -21.84
CA GLY A 79 -11.72 12.61 -22.30
C GLY A 79 -10.53 12.55 -23.26
N SER A 80 -9.54 11.68 -22.99
CA SER A 80 -8.37 11.49 -23.85
C SER A 80 -8.72 10.93 -25.21
N PHE A 81 -9.75 10.07 -25.30
CA PHE A 81 -10.28 9.60 -26.58
C PHE A 81 -11.26 10.58 -27.24
N GLY A 82 -11.52 11.76 -26.63
CA GLY A 82 -12.45 12.77 -27.16
C GLY A 82 -13.92 12.37 -27.10
N LEU A 83 -14.27 11.35 -26.32
CA LEU A 83 -15.64 10.84 -26.22
C LEU A 83 -16.53 11.73 -25.36
N VAL A 84 -15.94 12.38 -24.34
CA VAL A 84 -16.66 13.29 -23.45
C VAL A 84 -15.77 14.50 -23.08
N PRO A 85 -16.36 15.68 -22.82
CA PRO A 85 -15.62 16.86 -22.35
C PRO A 85 -15.31 16.73 -20.86
N PHE A 86 -14.17 17.27 -20.42
CA PHE A 86 -13.76 17.28 -19.00
C PHE A 86 -14.51 18.40 -18.25
N THR A 87 -15.76 18.16 -17.94
CA THR A 87 -16.66 19.11 -17.24
C THR A 87 -17.19 18.50 -15.93
N ALA A 88 -17.62 19.36 -14.99
CA ALA A 88 -18.19 18.89 -13.72
C ALA A 88 -19.41 17.96 -13.89
N PRO A 89 -20.38 18.23 -14.78
CA PRO A 89 -21.50 17.31 -15.01
C PRO A 89 -21.04 15.93 -15.49
N VAL A 90 -20.09 15.87 -16.42
CA VAL A 90 -19.53 14.58 -16.91
C VAL A 90 -18.83 13.82 -15.78
N CYS A 91 -18.03 14.52 -14.97
CA CYS A 91 -17.38 13.91 -13.80
C CYS A 91 -18.42 13.31 -12.83
N LEU A 92 -19.49 14.07 -12.50
CA LEU A 92 -20.55 13.60 -11.59
C LEU A 92 -21.34 12.42 -12.16
N ILE A 93 -21.70 12.47 -13.45
CA ILE A 93 -22.39 11.36 -14.13
C ILE A 93 -21.51 10.11 -14.10
N THR A 94 -20.23 10.24 -14.44
CA THR A 94 -19.28 9.12 -14.42
C THR A 94 -19.17 8.50 -13.02
N VAL A 95 -19.04 9.32 -11.98
CA VAL A 95 -19.03 8.85 -10.58
C VAL A 95 -20.34 8.12 -10.26
N GLY A 96 -21.49 8.69 -10.60
CA GLY A 96 -22.81 8.09 -10.34
C GLY A 96 -22.98 6.73 -11.03
N VAL A 97 -22.59 6.62 -12.30
CA VAL A 97 -22.64 5.36 -13.06
C VAL A 97 -21.74 4.31 -12.44
N LEU A 98 -20.52 4.67 -12.04
CA LEU A 98 -19.57 3.72 -11.44
C LEU A 98 -19.99 3.29 -10.04
N ILE A 99 -20.55 4.18 -9.23
CA ILE A 99 -21.16 3.84 -7.94
C ILE A 99 -22.31 2.85 -8.16
N LEU A 100 -23.22 3.13 -9.08
CA LEU A 100 -24.32 2.23 -9.41
C LEU A 100 -23.79 0.84 -9.85
N ALA A 101 -22.79 0.82 -10.74
CA ALA A 101 -22.17 -0.42 -11.19
C ALA A 101 -21.51 -1.20 -10.02
N SER A 102 -20.85 -0.52 -9.09
CA SER A 102 -20.25 -1.13 -7.89
C SER A 102 -21.33 -1.78 -7.00
N TRP A 103 -22.47 -1.13 -6.78
CA TRP A 103 -23.57 -1.67 -5.98
C TRP A 103 -24.31 -2.81 -6.69
N ILE A 104 -24.55 -2.70 -8.00
CA ILE A 104 -25.10 -3.81 -8.80
C ILE A 104 -24.20 -5.04 -8.70
N PHE A 105 -22.87 -4.86 -8.89
CA PHE A 105 -21.90 -5.94 -8.73
C PHE A 105 -21.95 -6.53 -7.31
N GLY A 106 -21.99 -5.69 -6.27
CA GLY A 106 -22.08 -6.10 -4.87
C GLY A 106 -23.33 -6.92 -4.57
N CYS A 107 -24.50 -6.53 -5.10
CA CYS A 107 -25.76 -7.24 -4.87
C CYS A 107 -25.77 -8.62 -5.54
N PHE A 108 -25.25 -8.75 -6.76
CA PHE A 108 -25.36 -9.97 -7.56
C PHE A 108 -24.18 -10.95 -7.41
N LYS A 109 -22.98 -10.46 -7.13
CA LYS A 109 -21.75 -11.27 -7.13
C LYS A 109 -21.10 -11.43 -5.77
N VAL A 110 -21.26 -10.45 -4.88
CA VAL A 110 -20.61 -10.42 -3.58
C VAL A 110 -21.70 -10.37 -2.51
N ARG A 111 -21.78 -11.38 -1.65
CA ARG A 111 -22.52 -11.22 -0.39
C ARG A 111 -21.73 -10.21 0.46
N VAL A 112 -22.08 -8.94 0.35
CA VAL A 112 -21.42 -7.86 1.10
C VAL A 112 -21.73 -8.07 2.57
N HIS A 113 -20.74 -8.57 3.31
CA HIS A 113 -20.84 -8.63 4.76
C HIS A 113 -20.64 -7.23 5.35
N ALA A 114 -21.40 -6.92 6.38
CA ALA A 114 -21.21 -5.66 7.10
C ALA A 114 -19.79 -5.56 7.68
N PRO A 115 -19.18 -4.37 7.66
CA PRO A 115 -17.87 -4.14 8.28
C PRO A 115 -17.97 -4.20 9.79
N GLU A 116 -16.86 -4.43 10.48
CA GLU A 116 -16.74 -4.14 11.91
C GLU A 116 -16.80 -2.64 12.13
N ILE A 117 -17.94 -2.15 12.59
CA ILE A 117 -18.21 -0.70 12.76
C ILE A 117 -17.20 -0.05 13.71
N ASP A 118 -16.76 -0.74 14.75
CA ASP A 118 -15.78 -0.21 15.71
C ASP A 118 -14.44 0.11 15.03
N PHE A 119 -13.97 -0.78 14.16
CA PHE A 119 -12.72 -0.58 13.43
C PHE A 119 -12.87 0.50 12.35
N LEU A 120 -13.94 0.44 11.57
CA LEU A 120 -14.27 1.45 10.56
C LEU A 120 -14.30 2.86 11.16
N MET A 121 -15.00 3.03 12.29
CA MET A 121 -15.10 4.32 12.96
C MET A 121 -13.76 4.81 13.52
N MET A 122 -12.90 3.90 13.98
CA MET A 122 -11.55 4.26 14.41
C MET A 122 -10.72 4.79 13.24
N GLU A 123 -10.74 4.10 12.10
CA GLU A 123 -10.04 4.55 10.89
C GLU A 123 -10.57 5.90 10.38
N GLU A 124 -11.90 6.12 10.43
CA GLU A 124 -12.50 7.38 10.02
C GLU A 124 -12.07 8.55 10.91
N VAL A 125 -12.00 8.33 12.22
CA VAL A 125 -11.48 9.33 13.18
C VAL A 125 -10.02 9.65 12.89
N LEU A 126 -9.19 8.63 12.65
CA LEU A 126 -7.78 8.83 12.32
C LEU A 126 -7.62 9.58 10.99
N PHE A 127 -8.36 9.18 9.96
CA PHE A 127 -8.33 9.86 8.66
C PHE A 127 -8.70 11.34 8.78
N PHE A 128 -9.83 11.63 9.45
CA PHE A 128 -10.30 13.00 9.64
C PHE A 128 -9.32 13.83 10.46
N ALA A 129 -8.80 13.27 11.57
CA ALA A 129 -7.86 13.96 12.44
C ALA A 129 -6.56 14.35 11.70
N PHE A 130 -5.99 13.42 10.92
CA PHE A 130 -4.78 13.70 10.14
C PHE A 130 -5.06 14.62 8.95
N PHE A 131 -6.23 14.53 8.33
CA PHE A 131 -6.65 15.45 7.27
C PHE A 131 -6.78 16.88 7.83
N LEU A 132 -7.42 17.03 8.99
CA LEU A 132 -7.54 18.32 9.66
C LEU A 132 -6.17 18.86 10.12
N LEU A 133 -5.34 18.01 10.73
CA LEU A 133 -3.99 18.38 11.18
C LEU A 133 -3.13 18.91 10.01
N TRP A 134 -3.02 18.16 8.94
CA TRP A 134 -2.22 18.56 7.78
C TRP A 134 -2.80 19.80 7.08
N THR A 135 -4.14 19.93 7.01
CA THR A 135 -4.78 21.11 6.43
C THR A 135 -4.53 22.35 7.29
N TYR A 136 -4.60 22.22 8.61
CA TYR A 136 -4.27 23.29 9.53
C TYR A 136 -2.80 23.73 9.40
N LEU A 137 -1.88 22.77 9.34
CA LEU A 137 -0.45 23.06 9.15
C LEU A 137 -0.17 23.71 7.78
N ALA A 138 -0.88 23.29 6.73
CA ALA A 138 -0.76 23.90 5.40
C ALA A 138 -1.17 25.38 5.39
N GLY A 139 -2.05 25.79 6.28
CA GLY A 139 -2.50 27.18 6.41
C GLY A 139 -1.42 28.16 6.86
N PHE A 140 -0.30 27.69 7.44
CA PHE A 140 0.83 28.55 7.81
C PHE A 140 1.72 28.92 6.61
N HIS A 141 1.67 28.17 5.52
CA HIS A 141 2.43 28.41 4.28
C HIS A 141 1.52 28.13 3.06
N PRO A 142 0.53 29.03 2.82
CA PRO A 142 -0.48 28.81 1.79
C PRO A 142 -0.03 29.17 0.38
N GLU A 143 1.19 29.68 0.21
CA GLU A 143 1.68 30.17 -1.08
C GLU A 143 2.02 28.99 -2.03
N ALA A 144 1.40 29.00 -3.22
CA ALA A 144 1.80 28.13 -4.32
C ALA A 144 2.99 28.73 -5.08
N HIS A 145 4.04 29.11 -4.35
CA HIS A 145 5.27 29.75 -4.86
C HIS A 145 6.51 29.03 -4.30
N GLY A 146 7.61 29.16 -5.04
CA GLY A 146 8.86 28.44 -4.72
C GLY A 146 8.83 27.00 -5.22
N THR A 147 10.01 26.40 -5.46
CA THR A 147 10.17 25.10 -6.13
C THR A 147 9.32 25.01 -7.42
N GLU A 148 8.65 23.90 -7.68
CA GLU A 148 7.81 23.70 -8.87
C GLU A 148 6.31 23.92 -8.61
N LYS A 149 5.92 24.43 -7.45
CA LYS A 149 4.52 24.64 -7.05
C LYS A 149 3.71 25.47 -8.05
N PHE A 150 4.33 26.49 -8.64
CA PHE A 150 3.69 27.33 -9.65
C PHE A 150 3.33 26.53 -10.91
N MET A 151 4.13 25.53 -11.28
CA MET A 151 3.87 24.65 -12.41
C MET A 151 2.66 23.75 -12.12
N ASP A 152 2.67 23.06 -10.98
CA ASP A 152 1.57 22.18 -10.58
C ASP A 152 0.25 22.92 -10.44
N TYR A 153 0.28 24.09 -9.77
CA TYR A 153 -0.87 24.96 -9.65
C TYR A 153 -1.35 25.49 -11.01
N GLY A 154 -0.40 25.84 -11.89
CA GLY A 154 -0.66 26.28 -13.26
C GLY A 154 -1.36 25.20 -14.08
N PHE A 155 -0.88 23.93 -14.03
CA PHE A 155 -1.55 22.80 -14.68
C PHE A 155 -2.98 22.61 -14.16
N MET A 156 -3.21 22.71 -12.85
CA MET A 156 -4.57 22.66 -12.30
C MET A 156 -5.45 23.77 -12.85
N LYS A 157 -4.94 25.02 -12.96
CA LYS A 157 -5.68 26.14 -13.53
C LYS A 157 -5.97 25.96 -15.03
N ALA A 158 -5.04 25.42 -15.80
CA ALA A 158 -5.24 25.09 -17.21
C ALA A 158 -6.36 24.05 -17.38
N MET A 159 -6.30 22.95 -16.63
CA MET A 159 -7.29 21.88 -16.66
C MET A 159 -8.68 22.32 -16.15
N MET A 160 -8.75 23.28 -15.21
CA MET A 160 -10.05 23.84 -14.78
C MET A 160 -10.75 24.62 -15.90
N ARG A 161 -9.98 25.34 -16.72
CA ARG A 161 -10.50 26.14 -17.85
C ARG A 161 -10.76 25.28 -19.09
N SER A 162 -10.04 24.18 -19.24
CA SER A 162 -10.17 23.31 -20.41
C SER A 162 -11.31 22.31 -20.27
N THR A 163 -11.91 21.97 -21.42
CA THR A 163 -12.78 20.80 -21.56
C THR A 163 -12.10 19.63 -22.29
N ALA A 164 -10.90 19.86 -22.84
CA ALA A 164 -10.09 18.84 -23.51
C ALA A 164 -9.15 18.13 -22.54
N VAL A 165 -8.73 16.92 -22.91
CA VAL A 165 -7.72 16.12 -22.21
C VAL A 165 -6.69 15.62 -23.25
N PRO A 166 -5.40 15.99 -23.14
CA PRO A 166 -4.82 16.94 -22.17
C PRO A 166 -5.34 18.37 -22.38
N ALA A 167 -5.26 19.18 -21.33
CA ALA A 167 -5.49 20.62 -21.43
C ALA A 167 -4.35 21.28 -22.21
N GLU A 168 -4.59 22.48 -22.76
CA GLU A 168 -3.56 23.28 -23.40
C GLU A 168 -2.46 23.65 -22.40
N ASP A 169 -1.19 23.54 -22.83
CA ASP A 169 -0.03 23.89 -22.03
C ASP A 169 0.05 25.40 -21.79
N LEU A 170 0.49 25.79 -20.60
CA LEU A 170 0.59 27.21 -20.21
C LEU A 170 1.78 27.92 -20.81
N TRP A 171 2.82 27.19 -21.13
CA TRP A 171 4.11 27.72 -21.61
C TRP A 171 4.35 27.44 -23.09
N TYR A 172 3.62 26.48 -23.66
CA TYR A 172 3.74 26.09 -25.07
C TYR A 172 2.38 26.10 -25.74
N SER A 173 1.98 27.30 -26.20
CA SER A 173 0.67 27.54 -26.82
C SER A 173 0.44 26.66 -28.05
N GLY A 174 -0.79 26.17 -28.20
CA GLY A 174 -1.20 25.29 -29.29
C GLY A 174 -0.84 23.83 -29.10
N SER A 175 -0.21 23.47 -27.98
CA SER A 175 0.08 22.08 -27.60
C SER A 175 -0.65 21.69 -26.32
N GLY A 176 -0.91 20.39 -26.14
CA GLY A 176 -1.39 19.87 -24.87
C GLY A 176 -0.26 19.69 -23.86
N ILE A 177 -0.60 19.69 -22.56
CA ILE A 177 0.37 19.42 -21.49
C ILE A 177 1.07 18.09 -21.76
N ASN A 178 2.40 18.14 -21.99
CA ASN A 178 3.25 16.98 -22.18
C ASN A 178 4.11 16.74 -20.94
N TYR A 179 3.48 16.24 -19.88
CA TYR A 179 4.08 15.98 -18.57
C TYR A 179 3.34 14.84 -17.85
N TYR A 180 3.86 14.35 -16.73
CA TYR A 180 3.16 13.43 -15.83
C TYR A 180 2.16 14.22 -14.97
N TYR A 181 1.02 14.58 -15.50
CA TYR A 181 0.03 15.44 -14.84
C TYR A 181 -1.11 14.68 -14.14
N GLY A 182 -0.98 13.35 -13.99
CA GLY A 182 -2.04 12.53 -13.41
C GLY A 182 -2.44 12.96 -12.00
N GLY A 183 -1.47 13.31 -11.15
CA GLY A 183 -1.74 13.81 -9.81
C GLY A 183 -2.58 15.07 -9.80
N GLN A 184 -2.20 16.06 -10.60
CA GLN A 184 -2.91 17.32 -10.73
C GLN A 184 -4.27 17.13 -11.39
N PHE A 185 -4.41 16.17 -12.32
CA PHE A 185 -5.70 15.81 -12.91
C PHE A 185 -6.68 15.27 -11.86
N TYR A 186 -6.23 14.35 -10.98
CA TYR A 186 -7.07 13.86 -9.88
C TYR A 186 -7.50 15.00 -8.95
N ALA A 187 -6.61 15.94 -8.65
CA ALA A 187 -6.94 17.10 -7.85
C ALA A 187 -8.02 17.96 -8.54
N VAL A 188 -7.91 18.21 -9.85
CA VAL A 188 -8.89 18.95 -10.63
C VAL A 188 -10.21 18.19 -10.77
N PHE A 189 -10.16 16.88 -10.97
CA PHE A 189 -11.35 16.03 -10.98
C PHE A 189 -12.14 16.18 -9.68
N LEU A 190 -11.48 16.08 -8.53
CA LEU A 190 -12.10 16.25 -7.22
C LEU A 190 -12.62 17.70 -7.02
N THR A 191 -11.87 18.69 -7.51
CA THR A 191 -12.28 20.10 -7.50
C THR A 191 -13.58 20.32 -8.27
N LYS A 192 -13.69 19.72 -9.46
CA LYS A 192 -14.90 19.82 -10.30
C LYS A 192 -16.12 19.18 -9.64
N ILE A 193 -15.99 17.99 -9.04
CA ILE A 193 -17.13 17.29 -8.41
C ILE A 193 -17.54 17.88 -7.05
N THR A 194 -16.65 18.62 -6.37
CA THR A 194 -16.95 19.30 -5.11
C THR A 194 -17.34 20.75 -5.28
N PHE A 195 -17.22 21.31 -6.49
CA PHE A 195 -17.45 22.73 -6.77
C PHE A 195 -16.66 23.66 -5.85
N THR A 196 -15.35 23.34 -5.67
CA THR A 196 -14.42 24.11 -4.86
C THR A 196 -13.45 24.90 -5.74
N ASP A 197 -12.63 25.78 -5.15
CA ASP A 197 -11.65 26.60 -5.88
C ASP A 197 -10.26 25.95 -5.84
N VAL A 198 -9.51 26.01 -6.95
CA VAL A 198 -8.15 25.47 -7.07
C VAL A 198 -7.20 26.04 -6.00
N LYS A 199 -7.39 27.32 -5.60
CA LYS A 199 -6.57 27.94 -4.55
C LYS A 199 -6.62 27.20 -3.20
N GLN A 200 -7.73 26.51 -2.91
CA GLN A 200 -7.90 25.69 -1.72
C GLN A 200 -7.54 24.22 -2.02
N THR A 201 -7.98 23.74 -3.19
CA THR A 201 -7.90 22.31 -3.51
C THR A 201 -6.49 21.84 -3.87
N TYR A 202 -5.60 22.74 -4.25
CA TYR A 202 -4.18 22.46 -4.34
C TYR A 202 -3.63 21.91 -3.00
N HIS A 203 -3.96 22.59 -1.89
CA HIS A 203 -3.56 22.14 -0.56
C HIS A 203 -4.40 20.96 -0.06
N LEU A 204 -5.72 20.97 -0.28
CA LEU A 204 -6.60 19.90 0.18
C LEU A 204 -6.24 18.55 -0.46
N MET A 205 -5.80 18.52 -1.71
CA MET A 205 -5.35 17.29 -2.34
C MET A 205 -4.13 16.72 -1.62
N ARG A 206 -3.11 17.54 -1.38
CA ARG A 206 -1.89 17.15 -0.70
C ARG A 206 -2.14 16.67 0.72
N THR A 207 -2.95 17.42 1.49
CA THR A 207 -3.24 17.09 2.90
C THR A 207 -4.14 15.86 3.03
N MET A 208 -5.02 15.63 2.08
CA MET A 208 -5.79 14.38 1.96
C MET A 208 -4.88 13.19 1.67
N VAL A 209 -3.91 13.33 0.75
CA VAL A 209 -2.92 12.27 0.49
C VAL A 209 -2.09 11.99 1.73
N ALA A 210 -1.65 13.03 2.47
CA ALA A 210 -0.91 12.86 3.72
C ALA A 210 -1.71 12.10 4.80
N SER A 211 -3.03 12.30 4.81
CA SER A 211 -3.94 11.54 5.67
C SER A 211 -4.06 10.08 5.26
N PHE A 212 -4.20 9.79 3.96
CA PHE A 212 -4.15 8.42 3.44
C PHE A 212 -2.79 7.77 3.69
N ALA A 213 -1.70 8.52 3.60
CA ALA A 213 -0.35 8.04 3.93
C ALA A 213 -0.18 7.64 5.40
N PHE A 214 -1.07 8.07 6.28
CA PHE A 214 -1.14 7.60 7.67
C PHE A 214 -2.09 6.40 7.81
N VAL A 215 -3.34 6.52 7.33
CA VAL A 215 -4.39 5.55 7.67
C VAL A 215 -4.29 4.25 6.90
N LEU A 216 -3.79 4.26 5.66
CA LEU A 216 -3.66 3.02 4.88
C LEU A 216 -2.56 2.09 5.42
N PRO A 217 -1.33 2.57 5.74
CA PRO A 217 -0.35 1.74 6.45
C PRO A 217 -0.83 1.31 7.84
N PHE A 218 -1.56 2.17 8.57
CA PHE A 218 -2.22 1.78 9.81
C PHE A 218 -3.11 0.56 9.61
N SER A 219 -4.01 0.59 8.64
CA SER A 219 -4.93 -0.50 8.34
C SER A 219 -4.20 -1.79 7.97
N ILE A 220 -3.22 -1.72 7.05
CA ILE A 220 -2.43 -2.89 6.61
C ILE A 220 -1.72 -3.53 7.81
N THR A 221 -1.01 -2.72 8.59
CA THR A 221 -0.19 -3.21 9.71
C THR A 221 -1.05 -3.71 10.87
N TYR A 222 -2.19 -3.07 11.15
CA TYR A 222 -3.16 -3.55 12.11
C TYR A 222 -3.61 -4.98 11.78
N HIS A 223 -4.06 -5.21 10.55
CA HIS A 223 -4.53 -6.53 10.11
C HIS A 223 -3.41 -7.59 10.07
N LEU A 224 -2.18 -7.17 9.78
CA LEU A 224 -1.01 -8.05 9.81
C LEU A 224 -0.70 -8.49 11.25
N ALA A 225 -0.58 -7.53 12.16
CA ALA A 225 -0.26 -7.78 13.57
C ALA A 225 -1.38 -8.55 14.28
N GLU A 226 -2.64 -8.25 13.97
CA GLU A 226 -3.78 -8.97 14.52
C GLU A 226 -3.85 -10.42 14.02
N SER A 227 -3.61 -10.66 12.74
CA SER A 227 -3.57 -12.03 12.20
C SER A 227 -2.54 -12.88 12.93
N ARG A 228 -1.38 -12.30 13.24
CA ARG A 228 -0.35 -12.93 14.05
C ARG A 228 -0.79 -13.18 15.49
N ALA A 229 -1.37 -12.17 16.14
CA ALA A 229 -1.86 -12.30 17.51
C ALA A 229 -2.93 -13.39 17.65
N CYS A 230 -3.88 -13.48 16.70
CA CYS A 230 -4.89 -14.52 16.69
C CYS A 230 -4.29 -15.92 16.55
N HIS A 231 -3.24 -16.08 15.74
CA HIS A 231 -2.54 -17.35 15.60
C HIS A 231 -1.89 -17.80 16.92
N CYS A 232 -1.20 -16.89 17.60
CA CYS A 232 -0.59 -17.17 18.90
C CYS A 232 -1.61 -17.59 19.98
N ILE A 233 -2.73 -16.85 20.10
CA ILE A 233 -3.75 -17.12 21.11
C ILE A 233 -4.44 -18.47 20.88
N ARG A 234 -4.63 -18.87 19.64
CA ARG A 234 -5.28 -20.15 19.31
C ARG A 234 -4.49 -21.34 19.87
N LYS A 235 -3.18 -21.20 20.10
CA LYS A 235 -2.29 -22.22 20.65
C LYS A 235 -2.05 -22.10 22.15
N GLU A 236 -1.90 -20.91 22.68
CA GLU A 236 -1.49 -20.70 24.08
C GLU A 236 -2.65 -20.47 25.04
N GLY A 237 -3.87 -20.25 24.52
CA GLY A 237 -5.04 -19.90 25.32
C GLY A 237 -4.82 -18.55 26.03
N GLY A 238 -5.56 -17.53 25.72
CA GLY A 238 -5.40 -16.21 26.35
C GLY A 238 -6.43 -15.20 25.82
N ASN A 239 -6.53 -14.06 26.45
CA ASN A 239 -7.38 -12.97 26.00
C ASN A 239 -6.71 -12.20 24.85
N LYS A 240 -7.47 -11.94 23.79
CA LYS A 240 -7.03 -11.16 22.61
C LYS A 240 -6.75 -9.71 23.02
N SER A 241 -5.48 -9.34 23.14
CA SER A 241 -5.08 -7.94 23.30
C SER A 241 -5.10 -7.23 21.94
N GLN A 242 -5.75 -6.08 21.86
CA GLN A 242 -5.76 -5.22 20.68
C GLN A 242 -4.67 -4.15 20.72
N ILE A 243 -3.91 -4.08 21.80
CA ILE A 243 -2.90 -3.02 21.99
C ILE A 243 -1.78 -3.12 20.95
N ALA A 244 -1.20 -4.31 20.75
CA ALA A 244 -0.11 -4.48 19.81
C ALA A 244 -0.50 -4.20 18.33
N PRO A 245 -1.66 -4.67 17.82
CA PRO A 245 -2.14 -4.28 16.50
C PRO A 245 -2.34 -2.78 16.33
N VAL A 246 -2.96 -2.11 17.31
CA VAL A 246 -3.18 -0.65 17.27
C VAL A 246 -1.85 0.10 17.29
N LEU A 247 -0.94 -0.23 18.21
CA LEU A 247 0.39 0.41 18.27
C LEU A 247 1.21 0.17 16.99
N GLY A 248 1.19 -1.05 16.46
CA GLY A 248 1.84 -1.38 15.19
C GLY A 248 1.29 -0.54 14.04
N GLY A 249 -0.03 -0.40 13.96
CA GLY A 249 -0.69 0.46 12.98
C GLY A 249 -0.30 1.94 13.13
N LEU A 250 -0.33 2.49 14.36
CA LEU A 250 0.05 3.88 14.61
C LEU A 250 1.52 4.15 14.26
N LEU A 251 2.42 3.24 14.62
CA LEU A 251 3.84 3.36 14.26
C LEU A 251 4.06 3.30 12.75
N SER A 252 3.36 2.42 12.06
CA SER A 252 3.45 2.29 10.59
C SER A 252 2.89 3.55 9.90
N GLY A 253 1.72 4.02 10.31
CA GLY A 253 1.15 5.27 9.79
C GLY A 253 2.08 6.47 10.04
N GLY A 254 2.63 6.58 11.25
CA GLY A 254 3.61 7.61 11.59
C GLY A 254 4.90 7.51 10.78
N ALA A 255 5.40 6.29 10.53
CA ALA A 255 6.60 6.07 9.75
C ALA A 255 6.44 6.51 8.28
N VAL A 256 5.27 6.35 7.68
CA VAL A 256 5.03 6.75 6.28
C VAL A 256 4.65 8.22 6.16
N SER A 257 3.77 8.73 7.04
CA SER A 257 3.23 10.09 6.90
C SER A 257 4.08 11.17 7.56
N LEU A 258 4.83 10.85 8.63
CA LEU A 258 5.53 11.83 9.47
C LEU A 258 7.04 11.65 9.50
N ALA A 259 7.53 10.42 9.33
CA ALA A 259 8.97 10.19 9.42
C ALA A 259 9.70 10.64 8.15
N GLY A 260 10.98 10.98 8.33
CA GLY A 260 11.91 11.32 7.28
C GLY A 260 13.19 10.49 7.38
N ASN A 261 14.20 10.88 6.62
CA ASN A 261 15.55 10.32 6.73
C ASN A 261 16.32 10.90 7.94
N MET A 262 17.50 10.37 8.23
CA MET A 262 18.31 10.78 9.38
C MET A 262 19.06 12.12 9.19
N HIS A 263 18.96 12.74 8.01
CA HIS A 263 19.70 13.97 7.71
C HIS A 263 19.34 15.10 8.68
N TYR A 264 18.04 15.34 8.91
CA TYR A 264 17.61 16.34 9.87
C TYR A 264 18.09 16.03 11.30
N VAL A 265 17.99 14.78 11.72
CA VAL A 265 18.44 14.36 13.06
C VAL A 265 19.92 14.65 13.25
N ILE A 266 20.75 14.34 12.24
CA ILE A 266 22.21 14.49 12.34
C ILE A 266 22.60 15.95 12.14
N TYR A 267 22.20 16.59 11.03
CA TYR A 267 22.66 17.92 10.66
C TYR A 267 21.82 19.04 11.31
N GLY A 268 20.52 18.83 11.51
CA GLY A 268 19.63 19.82 12.09
C GLY A 268 19.57 19.78 13.62
N CYS A 269 19.73 18.61 14.24
CA CYS A 269 19.64 18.46 15.69
C CYS A 269 21.01 18.21 16.34
N ILE A 270 21.67 17.08 16.03
CA ILE A 270 22.88 16.66 16.74
C ILE A 270 24.04 17.64 16.50
N ARG A 271 24.35 17.99 15.25
CA ARG A 271 25.42 18.92 14.92
C ARG A 271 25.14 20.33 15.45
N GLN A 272 23.89 20.78 15.44
CA GLN A 272 23.51 22.07 16.02
C GLN A 272 23.70 22.07 17.53
N TRP A 273 23.27 21.00 18.21
CA TRP A 273 23.46 20.85 19.66
C TRP A 273 24.95 20.81 20.07
N LEU A 274 25.78 20.19 19.23
CA LEU A 274 27.25 20.16 19.45
C LEU A 274 27.97 21.45 19.03
N GLY A 275 27.27 22.46 18.52
CA GLY A 275 27.86 23.69 18.02
C GLY A 275 28.70 23.54 16.75
N LEU A 276 28.46 22.51 15.96
CA LEU A 276 29.22 22.19 14.75
C LEU A 276 28.62 22.81 13.47
N ASN A 277 27.46 23.46 13.56
CA ASN A 277 26.83 24.12 12.42
C ASN A 277 27.22 25.60 12.39
N GLU A 278 27.67 26.07 11.21
CA GLU A 278 27.99 27.48 10.97
C GLU A 278 26.75 28.33 10.68
N SER A 279 25.65 27.71 10.29
CA SER A 279 24.39 28.39 9.93
C SER A 279 23.16 27.56 10.39
N ALA A 280 22.00 28.20 10.36
CA ALA A 280 20.73 27.53 10.62
C ALA A 280 20.49 26.40 9.60
N TYR A 281 19.89 25.31 10.09
CA TYR A 281 19.58 24.16 9.24
C TYR A 281 18.54 24.54 8.16
N TRP A 282 18.85 24.23 6.91
CA TRP A 282 17.94 24.41 5.80
C TRP A 282 17.27 23.08 5.45
N PHE A 283 15.97 22.94 5.74
CA PHE A 283 15.23 21.70 5.63
C PHE A 283 15.33 21.01 4.26
N PRO A 284 15.31 21.72 3.11
CA PRO A 284 15.51 21.09 1.81
C PRO A 284 16.83 20.35 1.61
N SER A 285 17.86 20.61 2.42
CA SER A 285 19.10 19.83 2.39
C SER A 285 18.89 18.34 2.69
N SER A 286 17.79 17.99 3.38
CA SER A 286 17.42 16.59 3.66
C SER A 286 17.12 15.77 2.41
N THR A 287 16.83 16.42 1.29
CA THR A 287 16.52 15.79 0.00
C THR A 287 17.58 16.08 -1.06
N ARG A 288 18.53 16.96 -0.76
CA ARG A 288 19.62 17.40 -1.64
C ARG A 288 20.94 17.09 -0.96
N TYR A 289 21.31 15.82 -0.90
CA TYR A 289 22.47 15.35 -0.16
C TYR A 289 23.49 14.65 -1.06
N ILE A 290 23.08 13.68 -1.87
CA ILE A 290 23.94 13.01 -2.84
C ILE A 290 24.29 13.99 -3.95
N GLY A 291 25.60 14.16 -4.23
CA GLY A 291 26.11 15.11 -5.19
C GLY A 291 26.13 16.57 -4.72
N TYR A 292 25.66 16.85 -3.49
CA TYR A 292 25.74 18.16 -2.85
C TYR A 292 26.73 18.18 -1.68
N ASP A 293 26.90 17.06 -1.00
CA ASP A 293 27.85 16.89 0.11
C ASP A 293 28.51 15.49 0.03
N PRO A 294 29.70 15.35 -0.58
CA PRO A 294 30.50 16.38 -1.27
C PRO A 294 29.86 16.85 -2.58
N LEU A 295 30.23 18.05 -3.00
CA LEU A 295 29.77 18.60 -4.27
C LEU A 295 30.38 17.80 -5.43
N VAL A 296 29.55 17.22 -6.27
CA VAL A 296 29.93 16.47 -7.48
C VAL A 296 29.21 17.10 -8.66
N GLU A 297 29.95 17.56 -9.66
CA GLU A 297 29.34 18.10 -10.88
C GLU A 297 28.62 16.98 -11.68
N ASN A 298 27.43 17.30 -12.17
CA ASN A 298 26.60 16.42 -13.00
C ASN A 298 26.14 15.11 -12.34
N ASP A 299 26.20 15.02 -11.00
CA ASP A 299 25.74 13.84 -10.26
C ASP A 299 24.89 14.24 -9.04
N ARG A 300 24.07 15.25 -9.20
CA ARG A 300 23.16 15.74 -8.17
C ARG A 300 21.84 14.99 -8.24
N THR A 301 21.45 14.34 -7.14
CA THR A 301 20.17 13.68 -7.02
C THR A 301 19.25 14.39 -6.03
N ILE A 302 17.95 14.34 -6.29
CA ILE A 302 16.90 14.75 -5.36
C ILE A 302 16.20 13.49 -4.92
N HIS A 303 16.19 13.23 -3.59
CA HIS A 303 15.65 12.02 -2.98
C HIS A 303 14.58 12.40 -1.95
N GLU A 304 13.40 12.74 -2.45
CA GLU A 304 12.28 13.16 -1.63
C GLU A 304 11.67 11.98 -0.87
N PHE A 305 11.05 12.28 0.26
CA PHE A 305 10.29 11.34 1.06
C PHE A 305 8.92 11.95 1.41
N PRO A 306 7.88 11.14 1.70
CA PRO A 306 6.51 11.64 1.76
C PRO A 306 6.31 12.83 2.70
N SER A 307 6.84 12.78 3.92
CA SER A 307 6.68 13.89 4.87
C SER A 307 7.37 15.18 4.42
N TYR A 308 8.45 15.10 3.64
CA TYR A 308 9.10 16.25 3.05
C TYR A 308 8.14 17.03 2.14
N SER A 309 7.53 16.31 1.18
CA SER A 309 6.58 16.93 0.24
C SER A 309 5.33 17.45 0.93
N PHE A 310 4.87 16.76 2.01
CA PHE A 310 3.74 17.23 2.81
C PHE A 310 4.05 18.52 3.57
N VAL A 311 5.24 18.66 4.12
CA VAL A 311 5.69 19.88 4.82
C VAL A 311 5.99 21.00 3.85
N LEU A 312 6.75 20.72 2.79
CA LEU A 312 7.13 21.74 1.80
C LEU A 312 5.93 22.30 1.03
N GLY A 313 4.90 21.50 0.88
CA GLY A 313 3.67 21.93 0.22
C GLY A 313 3.63 21.65 -1.27
N ASP A 314 4.41 20.70 -1.75
CA ASP A 314 4.44 20.27 -3.14
C ASP A 314 3.31 19.32 -3.48
N LEU A 315 2.71 19.49 -4.66
CA LEU A 315 1.68 18.61 -5.22
C LEU A 315 2.19 17.94 -6.51
N HIS A 316 3.41 17.46 -6.48
CA HIS A 316 3.95 16.68 -7.59
C HIS A 316 3.16 15.38 -7.83
N ALA A 317 3.26 14.86 -9.03
CA ALA A 317 2.58 13.63 -9.43
C ALA A 317 2.92 12.44 -8.51
N HIS A 318 4.19 12.29 -8.11
CA HIS A 318 4.61 11.23 -7.20
C HIS A 318 4.00 11.37 -5.79
N VAL A 319 3.73 12.59 -5.33
CA VAL A 319 3.08 12.83 -4.02
C VAL A 319 1.68 12.28 -4.02
N VAL A 320 0.89 12.58 -5.06
CA VAL A 320 -0.47 12.05 -5.19
C VAL A 320 -0.44 10.53 -5.32
N ASN A 321 0.56 9.99 -6.00
CA ASN A 321 0.70 8.55 -6.22
C ASN A 321 0.90 7.75 -4.93
N VAL A 322 1.35 8.36 -3.82
CA VAL A 322 1.53 7.69 -2.53
C VAL A 322 0.27 6.93 -2.10
N MET A 323 -0.92 7.53 -2.22
CA MET A 323 -2.16 6.84 -1.82
C MET A 323 -2.50 5.66 -2.76
N PHE A 324 -2.15 5.73 -4.04
CA PHE A 324 -2.38 4.65 -5.01
C PHE A 324 -1.38 3.50 -4.81
N VAL A 325 -0.14 3.82 -4.50
CA VAL A 325 0.89 2.86 -4.10
C VAL A 325 0.45 2.08 -2.85
N LEU A 326 -0.06 2.76 -1.84
CA LEU A 326 -0.56 2.13 -0.62
C LEU A 326 -1.79 1.25 -0.89
N LEU A 327 -2.65 1.63 -1.86
CA LEU A 327 -3.73 0.77 -2.33
C LEU A 327 -3.18 -0.51 -2.99
N VAL A 328 -2.14 -0.43 -3.83
CA VAL A 328 -1.46 -1.62 -4.40
C VAL A 328 -0.97 -2.54 -3.29
N LEU A 329 -0.25 -2.00 -2.29
CA LEU A 329 0.25 -2.79 -1.17
C LEU A 329 -0.88 -3.45 -0.36
N GLY A 330 -1.98 -2.74 -0.12
CA GLY A 330 -3.18 -3.29 0.51
C GLY A 330 -3.80 -4.44 -0.29
N LEU A 331 -3.93 -4.28 -1.62
CA LEU A 331 -4.43 -5.33 -2.52
C LEU A 331 -3.54 -6.56 -2.50
N LEU A 332 -2.24 -6.39 -2.58
CA LEU A 332 -1.28 -7.49 -2.57
C LEU A 332 -1.26 -8.21 -1.22
N TYR A 333 -1.38 -7.47 -0.11
CA TYR A 333 -1.54 -8.08 1.20
C TYR A 333 -2.87 -8.86 1.30
N SER A 334 -3.97 -8.32 0.77
CA SER A 334 -5.24 -9.04 0.69
C SER A 334 -5.14 -10.30 -0.17
N TYR A 335 -4.41 -10.24 -1.30
CA TYR A 335 -4.12 -11.41 -2.14
C TYR A 335 -3.42 -12.52 -1.36
N VAL A 336 -2.35 -12.17 -0.63
CA VAL A 336 -1.63 -13.13 0.22
C VAL A 336 -2.55 -13.71 1.29
N LYS A 337 -3.32 -12.87 1.99
CA LYS A 337 -4.27 -13.31 3.03
C LYS A 337 -5.32 -14.31 2.50
N ASN A 338 -5.70 -14.18 1.23
CA ASN A 338 -6.64 -15.08 0.57
C ASN A 338 -5.97 -16.36 0.08
N THR A 339 -4.77 -16.24 -0.49
CA THR A 339 -4.04 -17.37 -1.10
C THR A 339 -3.46 -18.30 -0.04
N CYS A 340 -2.97 -17.74 1.07
CA CYS A 340 -2.33 -18.48 2.17
C CYS A 340 -3.32 -18.93 3.26
N ARG A 341 -4.54 -19.29 2.87
CA ARG A 341 -5.63 -19.57 3.81
C ARG A 341 -5.51 -20.89 4.54
N ASP A 342 -5.19 -21.93 3.81
CA ASP A 342 -5.26 -23.32 4.26
C ASP A 342 -3.90 -23.96 3.97
N PRO A 343 -2.97 -23.94 4.95
CA PRO A 343 -1.59 -24.42 4.75
C PRO A 343 -1.52 -25.94 4.47
N GLU A 344 -2.47 -26.71 4.98
CA GLU A 344 -2.49 -28.17 4.83
C GLU A 344 -3.17 -28.62 3.53
N LYS A 345 -3.86 -27.71 2.85
CA LYS A 345 -4.59 -28.06 1.63
C LYS A 345 -3.62 -28.20 0.44
N GLU A 346 -3.59 -29.39 -0.16
CA GLU A 346 -2.96 -29.57 -1.45
C GLU A 346 -3.80 -28.95 -2.57
N TRP A 347 -3.25 -27.88 -3.15
CA TRP A 347 -3.89 -27.21 -4.28
C TRP A 347 -3.42 -27.81 -5.60
N LYS A 348 -4.37 -28.25 -6.43
CA LYS A 348 -4.05 -28.58 -7.82
C LYS A 348 -3.90 -27.29 -8.61
N TRP A 349 -2.83 -27.20 -9.41
CA TRP A 349 -2.62 -26.06 -10.28
C TRP A 349 -3.66 -26.07 -11.42
N SER A 350 -4.31 -24.93 -11.63
CA SER A 350 -5.20 -24.73 -12.76
C SER A 350 -5.09 -23.30 -13.26
N LEU A 351 -5.22 -23.10 -14.58
CA LEU A 351 -5.16 -21.79 -15.19
C LEU A 351 -6.21 -20.82 -14.63
N LYS A 352 -7.41 -21.33 -14.36
CA LYS A 352 -8.52 -20.56 -13.78
C LYS A 352 -8.22 -20.05 -12.36
N ASP A 353 -7.50 -20.82 -11.58
CA ASP A 353 -7.15 -20.44 -10.20
C ASP A 353 -5.95 -19.50 -10.13
N VAL A 354 -5.16 -19.44 -11.20
CA VAL A 354 -3.98 -18.56 -11.34
C VAL A 354 -4.38 -17.20 -11.90
N LEU A 355 -5.09 -17.19 -13.03
CA LEU A 355 -5.54 -15.97 -13.69
C LEU A 355 -6.83 -15.42 -13.06
N PHE A 356 -7.12 -14.17 -13.34
CA PHE A 356 -8.31 -13.44 -12.92
C PHE A 356 -8.46 -13.32 -11.39
N GLN A 357 -7.33 -13.30 -10.68
CA GLN A 357 -7.35 -12.95 -9.26
C GLN A 357 -7.69 -11.46 -9.12
N PRO A 358 -8.81 -11.10 -8.43
CA PRO A 358 -9.31 -9.72 -8.42
C PRO A 358 -8.27 -8.70 -7.94
N GLN A 359 -7.44 -9.09 -6.97
CA GLN A 359 -6.40 -8.23 -6.43
C GLN A 359 -5.25 -8.00 -7.43
N ILE A 360 -4.88 -9.01 -8.23
CA ILE A 360 -3.85 -8.90 -9.26
C ILE A 360 -4.35 -8.03 -10.42
N ILE A 361 -5.61 -8.21 -10.86
CA ILE A 361 -6.24 -7.37 -11.87
C ILE A 361 -6.28 -5.91 -11.43
N ALA A 362 -6.72 -5.66 -10.18
CA ALA A 362 -6.77 -4.31 -9.65
C ALA A 362 -5.38 -3.67 -9.50
N ALA A 363 -4.36 -4.46 -9.09
CA ALA A 363 -2.98 -4.00 -9.05
C ALA A 363 -2.44 -3.72 -10.46
N GLY A 364 -2.74 -4.58 -11.45
CA GLY A 364 -2.42 -4.37 -12.87
C GLY A 364 -3.04 -3.08 -13.43
N PHE A 365 -4.30 -2.79 -13.06
CA PHE A 365 -4.94 -1.51 -13.38
C PHE A 365 -4.17 -0.32 -12.80
N LEU A 366 -3.79 -0.39 -11.51
CA LEU A 366 -3.10 0.70 -10.81
C LEU A 366 -1.71 0.96 -11.40
N ILE A 367 -0.93 -0.06 -11.72
CA ILE A 367 0.37 0.16 -12.36
C ILE A 367 0.21 0.81 -13.75
N GLY A 368 -0.87 0.54 -14.47
CA GLY A 368 -1.18 1.26 -15.71
C GLY A 368 -1.47 2.74 -15.47
N VAL A 369 -2.17 3.08 -14.38
CA VAL A 369 -2.39 4.47 -13.95
C VAL A 369 -1.06 5.17 -13.63
N PHE A 370 -0.05 4.45 -13.13
CA PHE A 370 1.25 5.06 -12.80
C PHE A 370 1.99 5.62 -14.00
N HIS A 371 1.72 5.16 -15.23
CA HIS A 371 2.32 5.73 -16.44
C HIS A 371 2.14 7.24 -16.60
N TRP A 372 1.00 7.79 -16.16
CA TRP A 372 0.70 9.22 -16.29
C TRP A 372 0.73 9.98 -14.97
N SER A 373 0.94 9.27 -13.84
CA SER A 373 1.09 9.90 -12.53
C SER A 373 2.54 9.86 -12.03
N ASN A 374 3.22 8.69 -12.08
CA ASN A 374 4.64 8.55 -11.77
C ASN A 374 5.21 7.31 -12.45
N TYR A 375 5.85 7.48 -13.58
CA TYR A 375 6.27 6.40 -14.47
C TYR A 375 7.14 5.32 -13.78
N TRP A 376 8.06 5.72 -12.89
CA TRP A 376 8.94 4.77 -12.21
C TRP A 376 8.16 3.81 -11.29
N ASP A 377 7.05 4.24 -10.74
CA ASP A 377 6.20 3.37 -9.92
C ASP A 377 5.59 2.22 -10.74
N PHE A 378 5.39 2.39 -12.06
CA PHE A 378 4.98 1.28 -12.91
C PHE A 378 5.97 0.13 -12.83
N VAL A 379 7.27 0.40 -13.03
CA VAL A 379 8.32 -0.63 -13.03
C VAL A 379 8.50 -1.23 -11.64
N ILE A 380 8.58 -0.37 -10.62
CA ILE A 380 8.79 -0.79 -9.23
C ILE A 380 7.66 -1.71 -8.76
N TYR A 381 6.41 -1.28 -8.92
CA TYR A 381 5.27 -2.04 -8.42
C TYR A 381 4.92 -3.23 -9.30
N PHE A 382 5.34 -3.26 -10.57
CA PHE A 382 5.32 -4.49 -11.37
C PHE A 382 6.21 -5.58 -10.74
N VAL A 383 7.41 -5.24 -10.33
CA VAL A 383 8.31 -6.17 -9.60
C VAL A 383 7.72 -6.58 -8.25
N VAL A 384 7.10 -5.65 -7.53
CA VAL A 384 6.42 -5.93 -6.25
C VAL A 384 5.25 -6.91 -6.45
N ILE A 385 4.43 -6.73 -7.49
CA ILE A 385 3.35 -7.69 -7.84
C ILE A 385 3.95 -9.09 -8.10
N ALA A 386 5.01 -9.18 -8.88
CA ALA A 386 5.68 -10.46 -9.14
C ALA A 386 6.22 -11.11 -7.85
N GLY A 387 6.78 -10.31 -6.94
CA GLY A 387 7.25 -10.77 -5.64
C GLY A 387 6.13 -11.33 -4.74
N PHE A 388 5.00 -10.64 -4.66
CA PHE A 388 3.83 -11.14 -3.91
C PHE A 388 3.19 -12.36 -4.57
N SER A 389 3.18 -12.42 -5.91
CA SER A 389 2.75 -13.61 -6.67
C SER A 389 3.66 -14.80 -6.37
N LEU A 390 4.98 -14.59 -6.36
CA LEU A 390 5.97 -15.61 -5.99
C LEU A 390 5.71 -16.14 -4.58
N TYR A 391 5.55 -15.23 -3.63
CA TYR A 391 5.27 -15.60 -2.24
C TYR A 391 3.98 -16.43 -2.12
N GLY A 392 2.88 -15.97 -2.71
CA GLY A 392 1.61 -16.68 -2.70
C GLY A 392 1.70 -18.06 -3.37
N ALA A 393 2.43 -18.17 -4.48
CA ALA A 393 2.63 -19.41 -5.21
C ALA A 393 3.53 -20.41 -4.46
N LEU A 394 4.63 -19.95 -3.85
CA LEU A 394 5.49 -20.77 -3.00
C LEU A 394 4.69 -21.43 -1.87
N TYR A 395 3.85 -20.63 -1.22
CA TYR A 395 3.01 -21.11 -0.14
C TYR A 395 1.94 -22.10 -0.65
N ARG A 396 1.19 -21.72 -1.68
CA ARG A 396 0.04 -22.48 -2.19
C ARG A 396 0.45 -23.82 -2.78
N TYR A 397 1.58 -23.89 -3.45
CA TYR A 397 2.06 -25.07 -4.15
C TYR A 397 3.23 -25.77 -3.46
N HIS A 398 3.52 -25.40 -2.20
CA HIS A 398 4.61 -26.01 -1.41
C HIS A 398 5.94 -26.01 -2.17
N ALA A 399 6.31 -24.89 -2.79
CA ALA A 399 7.52 -24.66 -3.56
C ALA A 399 7.73 -25.64 -4.75
N ARG A 400 6.66 -26.22 -5.30
CA ARG A 400 6.75 -26.98 -6.55
C ARG A 400 7.13 -26.02 -7.69
N ALA A 401 8.30 -26.23 -8.28
CA ALA A 401 8.92 -25.26 -9.18
C ALA A 401 8.04 -24.91 -10.40
N LYS A 402 7.46 -25.91 -11.07
CA LYS A 402 6.64 -25.69 -12.29
C LYS A 402 5.41 -24.85 -11.99
N GLU A 403 4.67 -25.20 -10.94
CA GLU A 403 3.44 -24.51 -10.52
C GLU A 403 3.75 -23.11 -10.02
N THR A 404 4.86 -22.96 -9.29
CA THR A 404 5.30 -21.66 -8.75
C THR A 404 5.71 -20.72 -9.87
N ILE A 405 6.64 -21.14 -10.72
CA ILE A 405 7.15 -20.32 -11.84
C ILE A 405 6.02 -20.01 -12.83
N GLY A 406 5.22 -21.02 -13.20
CA GLY A 406 4.07 -20.83 -14.09
C GLY A 406 3.06 -19.82 -13.56
N THR A 407 2.77 -19.83 -12.24
CA THR A 407 1.88 -18.86 -11.60
C THR A 407 2.44 -17.46 -11.66
N VAL A 408 3.72 -17.27 -11.29
CA VAL A 408 4.37 -15.95 -11.31
C VAL A 408 4.38 -15.36 -12.72
N LEU A 409 4.80 -16.15 -13.71
CA LEU A 409 4.87 -15.67 -15.10
C LEU A 409 3.49 -15.29 -15.65
N LEU A 410 2.46 -16.09 -15.37
CA LEU A 410 1.10 -15.81 -15.85
C LEU A 410 0.50 -14.58 -15.15
N GLN A 411 0.64 -14.44 -13.85
CA GLN A 411 0.11 -13.27 -13.12
C GLN A 411 0.89 -12.00 -13.46
N ALA A 412 2.20 -12.09 -13.64
CA ALA A 412 3.01 -10.97 -14.12
C ALA A 412 2.61 -10.55 -15.54
N ALA A 413 2.42 -11.51 -16.45
CA ALA A 413 1.95 -11.21 -17.80
C ALA A 413 0.54 -10.60 -17.82
N GLU A 414 -0.38 -11.10 -16.97
CA GLU A 414 -1.72 -10.53 -16.80
C GLU A 414 -1.65 -9.08 -16.31
N ALA A 415 -0.90 -8.81 -15.24
CA ALA A 415 -0.74 -7.47 -14.69
C ALA A 415 -0.09 -6.51 -15.69
N PHE A 416 0.93 -6.96 -16.40
CA PHE A 416 1.60 -6.18 -17.45
C PHE A 416 0.67 -5.85 -18.61
N ALA A 417 -0.10 -6.82 -19.10
CA ALA A 417 -1.05 -6.62 -20.19
C ALA A 417 -2.15 -5.61 -19.80
N ILE A 418 -2.73 -5.78 -18.59
CA ILE A 418 -3.72 -4.84 -18.07
C ILE A 418 -3.11 -3.43 -17.91
N GLY A 419 -1.91 -3.35 -17.33
CA GLY A 419 -1.21 -2.07 -17.12
C GLY A 419 -0.93 -1.36 -18.44
N THR A 420 -0.49 -2.08 -19.47
CA THR A 420 -0.24 -1.53 -20.81
C THR A 420 -1.52 -1.00 -21.45
N ILE A 421 -2.64 -1.75 -21.36
CA ILE A 421 -3.93 -1.32 -21.90
C ILE A 421 -4.43 -0.05 -21.18
N VAL A 422 -4.31 -0.03 -19.86
CA VAL A 422 -4.71 1.12 -19.04
C VAL A 422 -3.85 2.36 -19.33
N ALA A 423 -2.58 2.17 -19.67
CA ALA A 423 -1.67 3.26 -20.03
C ALA A 423 -1.96 3.90 -21.40
N LEU A 424 -2.66 3.21 -22.31
CA LEU A 424 -2.86 3.66 -23.70
C LEU A 424 -3.40 5.10 -23.85
N PRO A 425 -4.42 5.55 -23.09
CA PRO A 425 -4.94 6.92 -23.24
C PRO A 425 -3.89 8.01 -23.04
N PHE A 426 -2.90 7.74 -22.20
CA PHE A 426 -1.78 8.64 -21.96
C PHE A 426 -0.67 8.45 -23.01
N THR A 427 -0.19 7.23 -23.20
CA THR A 427 0.97 6.94 -24.05
C THR A 427 0.75 7.31 -25.51
N MET A 428 -0.49 7.31 -26.00
CA MET A 428 -0.82 7.75 -27.37
C MET A 428 -0.67 9.26 -27.60
N LYS A 429 -0.59 10.06 -26.54
CA LYS A 429 -0.50 11.51 -26.61
C LYS A 429 0.76 12.10 -25.99
N PHE A 430 1.51 11.26 -25.29
CA PHE A 430 2.73 11.67 -24.59
C PHE A 430 3.96 11.52 -25.50
N GLU A 431 4.69 12.61 -25.67
CA GLU A 431 5.97 12.63 -26.36
C GLU A 431 7.10 12.44 -25.35
N THR A 432 7.89 11.38 -25.50
CA THR A 432 8.99 11.06 -24.60
C THR A 432 10.14 12.03 -24.81
N MET A 433 10.48 12.79 -23.76
CA MET A 433 11.57 13.77 -23.81
C MET A 433 12.94 13.15 -23.48
N VAL A 434 12.97 12.07 -22.72
CA VAL A 434 14.19 11.40 -22.28
C VAL A 434 14.04 9.90 -22.54
N SER A 435 15.04 9.29 -23.17
CA SER A 435 15.08 7.86 -23.43
C SER A 435 16.38 7.26 -22.91
N GLY A 436 16.26 6.03 -22.39
CA GLY A 436 17.38 5.20 -22.00
C GLY A 436 17.68 5.15 -20.50
N VAL A 437 18.36 4.09 -20.13
CA VAL A 437 18.93 3.87 -18.79
C VAL A 437 20.44 3.84 -18.96
N GLY A 438 21.16 4.69 -18.23
CA GLY A 438 22.62 4.72 -18.25
C GLY A 438 23.20 4.10 -16.99
N ILE A 439 24.45 3.70 -17.04
CA ILE A 439 25.22 3.30 -15.87
C ILE A 439 25.72 4.58 -15.20
N ALA A 440 25.47 4.72 -13.89
CA ALA A 440 25.96 5.84 -13.11
C ALA A 440 27.51 5.89 -13.15
N LYS A 441 28.07 7.06 -13.43
CA LYS A 441 29.52 7.28 -13.43
C LYS A 441 30.09 7.51 -12.03
N HIS A 442 29.26 7.99 -11.12
CA HIS A 442 29.60 8.25 -9.74
C HIS A 442 28.68 7.42 -8.83
N HIS A 443 29.19 7.02 -7.69
CA HIS A 443 28.45 6.23 -6.70
C HIS A 443 28.28 7.02 -5.41
N SER A 444 27.11 6.86 -4.79
CA SER A 444 26.83 7.45 -3.49
C SER A 444 27.81 6.96 -2.44
N MET A 445 28.26 7.84 -1.57
CA MET A 445 29.14 7.47 -0.46
C MET A 445 28.38 6.66 0.60
N LEU A 446 29.05 5.71 1.24
CA LEU A 446 28.42 4.85 2.26
C LEU A 446 27.76 5.65 3.40
N TYR A 447 28.38 6.77 3.83
CA TYR A 447 27.78 7.60 4.87
C TYR A 447 26.49 8.31 4.40
N GLN A 448 26.41 8.70 3.11
CA GLN A 448 25.19 9.26 2.53
C GLN A 448 24.07 8.21 2.55
N LEU A 449 24.35 6.99 2.12
CA LEU A 449 23.40 5.88 2.18
C LEU A 449 22.98 5.56 3.63
N ALA A 450 23.93 5.59 4.57
CA ALA A 450 23.64 5.37 6.00
C ALA A 450 22.74 6.46 6.58
N ILE A 451 22.88 7.70 6.17
CA ILE A 451 22.02 8.81 6.63
C ILE A 451 20.63 8.74 6.00
N LEU A 452 20.54 8.44 4.69
CA LEU A 452 19.26 8.39 3.99
C LEU A 452 18.47 7.12 4.31
N TRP A 453 19.10 5.96 4.32
CA TRP A 453 18.49 4.64 4.40
C TRP A 453 18.90 3.82 5.63
N GLY A 454 19.78 4.34 6.48
CA GLY A 454 20.36 3.60 7.59
C GLY A 454 19.32 3.13 8.60
N LEU A 455 18.37 3.97 9.00
CA LEU A 455 17.34 3.60 9.97
C LEU A 455 16.46 2.43 9.48
N PRO A 456 15.81 2.49 8.30
CA PRO A 456 15.05 1.35 7.80
C PRO A 456 15.93 0.10 7.59
N THR A 457 17.18 0.25 7.15
CA THR A 457 18.13 -0.86 7.00
C THR A 457 18.40 -1.54 8.34
N VAL A 458 18.73 -0.78 9.38
CA VAL A 458 18.99 -1.32 10.72
C VAL A 458 17.76 -2.05 11.26
N LEU A 459 16.56 -1.49 11.10
CA LEU A 459 15.32 -2.14 11.54
C LEU A 459 15.09 -3.47 10.82
N VAL A 460 15.32 -3.53 9.51
CA VAL A 460 15.20 -4.76 8.71
C VAL A 460 16.25 -5.80 9.14
N VAL A 461 17.52 -5.40 9.30
CA VAL A 461 18.60 -6.29 9.73
C VAL A 461 18.33 -6.85 11.13
N LEU A 462 17.92 -6.00 12.07
CA LEU A 462 17.57 -6.44 13.43
C LEU A 462 16.39 -7.41 13.42
N PHE A 463 15.41 -7.17 12.58
CA PHE A 463 14.26 -8.06 12.44
C PHE A 463 14.68 -9.42 11.87
N ILE A 464 15.46 -9.46 10.78
CA ILE A 464 15.99 -10.71 10.20
C ILE A 464 16.85 -11.45 11.23
N ALA A 465 17.71 -10.74 11.93
CA ALA A 465 18.54 -11.35 12.98
C ALA A 465 17.69 -11.97 14.10
N ALA A 466 16.64 -11.27 14.55
CA ALA A 466 15.72 -11.80 15.55
C ALA A 466 15.00 -13.07 15.07
N VAL A 467 14.55 -13.09 13.81
CA VAL A 467 13.92 -14.26 13.18
C VAL A 467 14.89 -15.44 13.12
N LEU A 468 16.13 -15.22 12.65
CA LEU A 468 17.15 -16.25 12.53
C LEU A 468 17.59 -16.80 13.90
N LEU A 469 17.74 -15.94 14.91
CA LEU A 469 18.07 -16.35 16.28
C LEU A 469 16.94 -17.17 16.91
N ALA A 470 15.70 -16.79 16.72
CA ALA A 470 14.55 -17.55 17.18
C ALA A 470 14.48 -18.93 16.50
N TRP A 471 14.69 -18.97 15.19
CA TRP A 471 14.76 -20.24 14.45
C TRP A 471 15.88 -21.16 14.94
N ARG A 472 17.08 -20.61 15.13
CA ARG A 472 18.25 -21.39 15.62
C ARG A 472 18.05 -21.96 17.02
N LYS A 473 17.39 -21.20 17.91
CA LYS A 473 17.19 -21.62 19.31
C LYS A 473 15.99 -22.54 19.52
N ASN A 474 15.25 -22.90 18.48
CA ASN A 474 13.92 -23.54 18.61
C ASN A 474 12.97 -22.74 19.53
N CYS A 475 13.32 -21.50 19.84
CA CYS A 475 12.43 -20.59 20.55
C CYS A 475 11.39 -20.12 19.57
N HIS A 476 10.15 -20.54 19.75
CA HIS A 476 9.05 -19.99 19.01
C HIS A 476 8.86 -18.55 19.47
N LEU A 477 9.27 -17.58 18.65
CA LEU A 477 8.68 -16.26 18.79
C LEU A 477 7.16 -16.44 18.67
N PRO A 478 6.34 -15.76 19.49
CA PRO A 478 4.90 -15.88 19.39
C PRO A 478 4.46 -15.72 17.92
N GLY A 479 3.95 -16.81 17.30
CA GLY A 479 3.59 -16.88 15.88
C GLY A 479 4.61 -17.53 14.94
N MET A 480 5.78 -17.98 15.43
CA MET A 480 6.69 -18.83 14.67
C MET A 480 6.55 -20.27 15.15
N GLU A 481 5.67 -21.02 14.54
CA GLU A 481 5.55 -22.43 14.83
C GLU A 481 6.16 -23.25 13.70
N ARG A 482 7.05 -24.19 14.09
CA ARG A 482 7.30 -25.34 13.24
C ARG A 482 5.99 -26.10 13.12
N GLN A 483 5.49 -26.30 11.91
CA GLN A 483 4.62 -27.43 11.61
C GLN A 483 5.50 -28.69 11.67
N GLY A 484 5.87 -29.07 12.87
CA GLY A 484 6.52 -30.32 13.15
C GLY A 484 5.58 -31.11 14.04
N GLN A 485 5.29 -32.35 13.68
CA GLN A 485 4.59 -33.29 14.56
C GLN A 485 5.19 -33.18 15.95
N ILE A 486 4.35 -32.92 16.96
CA ILE A 486 4.75 -32.99 18.36
C ILE A 486 5.09 -34.45 18.63
N VAL A 487 6.37 -34.77 18.66
CA VAL A 487 6.84 -36.09 19.10
C VAL A 487 6.86 -36.05 20.61
N LEU A 488 5.99 -36.82 21.24
CA LEU A 488 5.95 -36.99 22.69
C LEU A 488 7.23 -37.67 23.16
N ALA A 489 7.51 -37.58 24.47
CA ALA A 489 8.73 -38.13 25.08
C ALA A 489 8.93 -39.64 24.86
N ASP A 490 7.89 -40.35 24.46
CA ASP A 490 7.88 -41.77 24.11
C ASP A 490 8.12 -42.05 22.61
N GLY A 491 8.40 -41.02 21.80
CA GLY A 491 8.65 -41.13 20.36
C GLY A 491 7.42 -41.25 19.47
N LYS A 492 6.20 -41.13 20.02
CA LYS A 492 4.95 -41.16 19.26
C LYS A 492 4.50 -39.76 18.91
N THR A 493 3.85 -39.62 17.74
CA THR A 493 3.24 -38.37 17.35
C THR A 493 1.90 -38.18 18.07
N GLN A 494 1.49 -36.94 18.25
CA GLN A 494 0.17 -36.62 18.86
C GLN A 494 -0.98 -37.24 18.09
N GLU A 495 -0.88 -37.32 16.76
CA GLU A 495 -1.85 -38.01 15.90
C GLU A 495 -1.93 -39.51 16.19
N GLU A 496 -0.78 -40.19 16.37
CA GLU A 496 -0.74 -41.61 16.71
C GLU A 496 -1.35 -41.90 18.10
N VAL A 497 -1.22 -40.96 19.04
CA VAL A 497 -1.83 -41.09 20.37
C VAL A 497 -3.33 -40.82 20.33
N GLU A 498 -3.77 -39.83 19.53
CA GLU A 498 -5.20 -39.56 19.32
C GLU A 498 -5.88 -40.68 18.56
N GLU A 499 -5.27 -41.25 17.51
CA GLU A 499 -5.80 -42.44 16.82
C GLU A 499 -5.86 -43.65 17.74
N GLN A 500 -4.83 -43.88 18.57
CA GLN A 500 -4.85 -44.97 19.55
C GLN A 500 -5.93 -44.76 20.62
N ALA A 501 -6.13 -43.51 21.07
CA ALA A 501 -7.19 -43.19 22.02
C ALA A 501 -8.58 -43.37 21.42
N VAL A 502 -8.79 -42.98 20.16
CA VAL A 502 -10.03 -43.15 19.44
C VAL A 502 -10.32 -44.63 19.17
N ALA A 503 -9.32 -45.41 18.74
CA ALA A 503 -9.45 -46.86 18.55
C ALA A 503 -9.77 -47.59 19.86
N LEU A 504 -9.20 -47.14 20.98
CA LEU A 504 -9.51 -47.70 22.32
C LEU A 504 -10.95 -47.37 22.76
N ILE A 505 -11.43 -46.17 22.45
CA ILE A 505 -12.81 -45.75 22.79
C ILE A 505 -13.84 -46.46 21.91
N LEU A 506 -13.52 -46.73 20.65
CA LEU A 506 -14.42 -47.36 19.68
C LEU A 506 -14.38 -48.90 19.76
N GLY A 507 -13.48 -49.50 20.55
CA GLY A 507 -13.39 -50.94 20.74
C GLY A 507 -12.93 -51.73 19.51
N GLU A 508 -12.23 -51.07 18.58
CA GLU A 508 -11.69 -51.71 17.38
C GLU A 508 -10.47 -52.58 17.71
N LYS A 509 -10.50 -53.85 17.32
CA LYS A 509 -9.40 -54.82 17.48
C LYS A 509 -8.26 -54.41 16.53
N LYS A 510 -7.02 -54.43 17.06
CA LYS A 510 -5.79 -54.32 16.25
C LYS A 510 -5.83 -55.25 15.04
N PRO A 511 -5.47 -54.82 13.84
CA PRO A 511 -5.13 -55.74 12.76
C PRO A 511 -3.83 -56.47 13.09
N GLU A 512 -3.81 -57.77 12.83
CA GLU A 512 -2.63 -58.59 13.01
C GLU A 512 -1.51 -58.19 12.02
N PRO A 513 -0.25 -58.33 12.37
CA PRO A 513 0.88 -57.94 11.53
C PRO A 513 1.10 -58.95 10.40
N GLY A 514 0.51 -58.74 9.25
CA GLY A 514 0.61 -59.73 8.16
C GLY A 514 0.28 -59.29 6.74
N GLU A 515 -0.27 -58.13 6.50
CA GLU A 515 -0.51 -57.70 5.11
C GLU A 515 0.48 -56.57 4.70
N LYS A 516 1.39 -56.95 3.81
CA LYS A 516 2.28 -55.98 3.13
C LYS A 516 1.46 -55.19 2.15
N GLU A 517 0.90 -54.06 2.58
CA GLU A 517 0.62 -52.99 1.65
C GLU A 517 1.92 -52.50 1.02
N THR A 518 1.97 -52.50 -0.29
CA THR A 518 3.06 -51.91 -1.08
C THR A 518 3.01 -50.39 -0.89
N ALA A 519 3.59 -49.94 0.22
CA ALA A 519 3.80 -48.53 0.46
C ALA A 519 4.67 -47.96 -0.68
N GLU A 520 4.09 -47.13 -1.53
CA GLU A 520 4.88 -46.28 -2.42
C GLU A 520 5.92 -45.56 -1.58
N LYS A 521 7.20 -45.78 -1.92
CA LYS A 521 8.32 -45.09 -1.26
C LYS A 521 8.04 -43.59 -1.25
N PRO A 522 8.06 -42.92 -0.09
CA PRO A 522 7.84 -41.50 -0.03
C PRO A 522 8.82 -40.80 -0.98
N LYS A 523 8.30 -40.06 -1.94
CA LYS A 523 9.12 -39.24 -2.85
C LYS A 523 9.99 -38.36 -1.97
N LYS A 524 11.32 -38.46 -2.09
CA LYS A 524 12.28 -37.59 -1.41
C LYS A 524 11.94 -36.14 -1.73
N VAL A 525 11.26 -35.47 -0.83
CA VAL A 525 11.02 -34.04 -0.90
C VAL A 525 12.37 -33.34 -0.73
N SER A 526 12.72 -32.43 -1.63
CA SER A 526 14.02 -31.75 -1.54
C SER A 526 14.11 -30.95 -0.21
N ALA A 527 15.34 -30.81 0.31
CA ALA A 527 15.59 -30.00 1.51
C ALA A 527 15.04 -28.55 1.36
N PHE A 528 15.04 -28.03 0.12
CA PHE A 528 14.44 -26.75 -0.23
C PHE A 528 12.91 -26.71 -0.04
N CYS A 529 12.19 -27.78 -0.44
CA CYS A 529 10.75 -27.87 -0.24
C CYS A 529 10.38 -28.04 1.25
N ASN A 530 11.18 -28.77 2.03
CA ASN A 530 10.97 -28.89 3.47
C ASN A 530 11.22 -27.57 4.18
N PHE A 531 12.28 -26.83 3.82
CA PHE A 531 12.55 -25.49 4.33
C PHE A 531 11.32 -24.57 4.15
N TRP A 532 10.70 -24.55 2.97
CA TRP A 532 9.55 -23.72 2.70
C TRP A 532 8.25 -24.18 3.42
N ARG A 533 8.13 -25.45 3.75
CA ARG A 533 7.02 -25.97 4.56
C ARG A 533 7.14 -25.58 6.04
N GLU A 534 8.37 -25.43 6.54
CA GLU A 534 8.66 -25.16 7.95
C GLU A 534 8.67 -23.67 8.30
N ILE A 535 8.74 -22.78 7.32
CA ILE A 535 8.79 -21.33 7.57
C ILE A 535 7.35 -20.77 7.63
N ALA A 536 7.05 -20.05 8.72
CA ALA A 536 5.79 -19.33 8.82
C ALA A 536 5.68 -18.24 7.73
N VAL A 537 4.46 -18.05 7.22
CA VAL A 537 4.16 -17.11 6.12
C VAL A 537 4.64 -15.69 6.42
N SER A 538 4.51 -15.25 7.68
CA SER A 538 5.01 -13.95 8.16
C SER A 538 6.52 -13.82 8.02
N ASP A 539 7.26 -14.90 8.25
CA ASP A 539 8.73 -14.90 8.25
C ASP A 539 9.27 -14.86 6.81
N MET A 540 8.56 -15.48 5.87
CA MET A 540 8.87 -15.37 4.45
C MET A 540 8.66 -13.96 3.91
N VAL A 541 7.53 -13.31 4.24
CA VAL A 541 7.29 -11.90 3.82
C VAL A 541 8.41 -11.01 4.32
N ILE A 542 8.78 -11.17 5.57
CA ILE A 542 9.80 -10.34 6.20
C ILE A 542 11.18 -10.67 5.65
N GLY A 543 11.49 -11.95 5.38
CA GLY A 543 12.71 -12.36 4.70
C GLY A 543 12.82 -11.77 3.29
N ILE A 544 11.75 -11.82 2.50
CA ILE A 544 11.71 -11.25 1.14
C ILE A 544 11.80 -9.72 1.17
N LEU A 545 11.05 -9.06 2.06
CA LEU A 545 11.13 -7.60 2.23
C LEU A 545 12.52 -7.19 2.70
N GLY A 546 13.15 -7.97 3.59
CA GLY A 546 14.53 -7.75 4.01
C GLY A 546 15.53 -7.92 2.89
N LEU A 547 15.40 -8.96 2.06
CA LEU A 547 16.24 -9.17 0.89
C LEU A 547 16.05 -8.09 -0.16
N CYS A 548 14.80 -7.64 -0.39
CA CYS A 548 14.51 -6.52 -1.28
C CYS A 548 15.13 -5.22 -0.75
N ALA A 549 15.03 -4.95 0.56
CA ALA A 549 15.66 -3.78 1.17
C ALA A 549 17.19 -3.83 1.08
N ILE A 550 17.81 -4.99 1.29
CA ILE A 550 19.24 -5.20 1.09
C ILE A 550 19.61 -5.05 -0.39
N GLY A 551 18.80 -5.59 -1.30
CA GLY A 551 18.99 -5.44 -2.74
C GLY A 551 18.98 -3.98 -3.19
N LEU A 552 18.05 -3.17 -2.68
CA LEU A 552 17.97 -1.72 -2.95
C LEU A 552 19.18 -0.94 -2.41
N ILE A 553 19.91 -1.48 -1.43
CA ILE A 553 21.15 -0.87 -0.90
C ILE A 553 22.36 -1.26 -1.76
N ILE A 554 22.36 -2.48 -2.32
CA ILE A 554 23.48 -3.02 -3.11
C ILE A 554 23.41 -2.55 -4.57
N ILE A 555 22.21 -2.21 -5.06
CA ILE A 555 21.98 -1.71 -6.43
C ILE A 555 21.51 -0.25 -6.32
N PRO A 556 22.42 0.69 -6.11
CA PRO A 556 22.10 2.11 -6.07
C PRO A 556 21.79 2.67 -7.47
#